data_3a525108626deac46264300ba26567b9
#
_entry.id   3a525108626deac46264300ba26567b9
#
_cell.length_a   1.000
_cell.length_b   1.000
_cell.length_c   1.000
_cell.angle_alpha   90.00
_cell.angle_beta   90.00
_cell.angle_gamma   90.00
#
_symmetry.space_group_name_H-M   'P 1'
#
loop_
_entity.id
_entity.type
_entity.pdbx_description
1 polymer ?
#
loop_
_entity_poly.entity_id
_entity_poly.type
_entity_poly.pdbx_seq_one_letter_code
_entity_poly.pdbx_strand_id
1 'polypeptide(L)'
;MKTYKHLFFDLDNTLWDFKANAREAFHGIFSRLGLLERMDFDRFLNTYEKHNEYLWTEYRKGKMKKDHLRTERMILTFQEMGIDDPDLPQITGDLYIQEAPQKANLFPGVHETLKYLGERYKMYILTNGFSEVQLRKINSSNLQTYFTKVFMAEMVGYQKPDRRFFEYAIKSVHAHKNECLMIGDDPEADIRGAYHAGIDQVYFNTGNKPCAIEPTWVIDSMAALRDIL
;
A
#
# COMPACT_ATOMS: atom_id res chain seq x y z
N MET A 1 2.68 0.96 -30.74
CA MET A 1 2.59 0.70 -29.28
C MET A 1 3.38 1.77 -28.55
N LYS A 2 2.88 2.28 -27.42
CA LYS A 2 3.70 3.14 -26.54
C LYS A 2 4.86 2.30 -25.98
N THR A 3 6.06 2.87 -25.91
CA THR A 3 7.24 2.19 -25.37
C THR A 3 7.51 2.76 -23.98
N TYR A 4 7.13 2.02 -22.93
CA TYR A 4 7.47 2.37 -21.57
C TYR A 4 8.96 2.05 -21.27
N LYS A 5 9.52 2.79 -20.33
CA LYS A 5 10.89 2.60 -19.83
C LYS A 5 10.92 2.62 -18.29
N HIS A 6 9.92 3.26 -17.68
CA HIS A 6 9.84 3.54 -16.25
C HIS A 6 8.53 3.04 -15.69
N LEU A 7 8.58 2.06 -14.79
CA LEU A 7 7.42 1.49 -14.11
C LEU A 7 7.41 1.97 -12.66
N PHE A 8 6.31 2.59 -12.25
CA PHE A 8 6.07 3.04 -10.89
C PHE A 8 5.05 2.11 -10.25
N PHE A 9 5.40 1.49 -9.14
CA PHE A 9 4.54 0.58 -8.40
C PHE A 9 4.09 1.21 -7.10
N ASP A 10 2.82 1.08 -6.75
CA ASP A 10 2.43 1.18 -5.36
C ASP A 10 2.95 -0.05 -4.59
N LEU A 11 2.95 0.01 -3.26
CA LEU A 11 3.44 -1.06 -2.41
C LEU A 11 2.30 -1.85 -1.75
N ASP A 12 1.49 -1.17 -0.93
CA ASP A 12 0.46 -1.80 -0.10
C ASP A 12 -0.76 -2.20 -0.93
N ASN A 13 -1.21 -3.44 -0.83
CA ASN A 13 -2.26 -4.05 -1.67
C ASN A 13 -1.94 -4.13 -3.19
N THR A 14 -0.73 -3.74 -3.58
CA THR A 14 -0.25 -3.93 -4.96
C THR A 14 0.82 -5.01 -5.02
N LEU A 15 1.91 -4.83 -4.30
CA LEU A 15 2.99 -5.82 -4.17
C LEU A 15 2.90 -6.57 -2.85
N TRP A 16 2.77 -5.82 -1.75
CA TRP A 16 2.69 -6.32 -0.39
C TRP A 16 1.23 -6.57 -0.01
N ASP A 17 0.88 -7.82 0.28
CA ASP A 17 -0.47 -8.21 0.66
C ASP A 17 -0.78 -7.69 2.07
N PHE A 18 -1.38 -6.49 2.12
CA PHE A 18 -1.67 -5.82 3.38
C PHE A 18 -2.57 -6.67 4.28
N LYS A 19 -3.60 -7.32 3.71
CA LYS A 19 -4.58 -8.10 4.47
C LYS A 19 -3.94 -9.35 5.08
N ALA A 20 -3.20 -10.11 4.28
CA ALA A 20 -2.51 -11.31 4.77
C ALA A 20 -1.49 -10.97 5.86
N ASN A 21 -0.70 -9.91 5.68
CA ASN A 21 0.30 -9.48 6.64
C ASN A 21 -0.32 -8.90 7.93
N ALA A 22 -1.39 -8.12 7.81
CA ALA A 22 -2.12 -7.62 8.97
C ALA A 22 -2.73 -8.77 9.78
N ARG A 23 -3.37 -9.74 9.10
CA ARG A 23 -3.92 -10.94 9.73
C ARG A 23 -2.85 -11.72 10.51
N GLU A 24 -1.71 -11.98 9.87
CA GLU A 24 -0.61 -12.71 10.50
C GLU A 24 -0.04 -11.96 11.72
N ALA A 25 0.16 -10.64 11.60
CA ALA A 25 0.67 -9.82 12.70
C ALA A 25 -0.30 -9.80 13.87
N PHE A 26 -1.58 -9.49 13.62
CA PHE A 26 -2.59 -9.48 14.69
C PHE A 26 -2.81 -10.85 15.33
N HIS A 27 -2.76 -11.93 14.56
CA HIS A 27 -2.88 -13.27 15.14
C HIS A 27 -1.76 -13.55 16.16
N GLY A 28 -0.52 -13.20 15.84
CA GLY A 28 0.60 -13.31 16.76
C GLY A 28 0.45 -12.43 18.01
N ILE A 29 0.00 -11.18 17.83
CA ILE A 29 -0.25 -10.23 18.92
C ILE A 29 -1.37 -10.76 19.83
N PHE A 30 -2.48 -11.20 19.26
CA PHE A 30 -3.64 -11.72 20.00
C PHE A 30 -3.31 -12.98 20.77
N SER A 31 -2.54 -13.90 20.18
CA SER A 31 -2.05 -15.10 20.87
C SER A 31 -1.23 -14.73 22.12
N ARG A 32 -0.30 -13.79 21.98
CA ARG A 32 0.58 -13.34 23.06
C ARG A 32 -0.16 -12.60 24.18
N LEU A 33 -1.21 -11.85 23.82
CA LEU A 33 -2.04 -11.10 24.78
C LEU A 33 -3.22 -11.92 25.34
N GLY A 34 -3.39 -13.19 24.95
CA GLY A 34 -4.51 -14.03 25.35
C GLY A 34 -5.87 -13.53 24.86
N LEU A 35 -5.91 -12.87 23.70
CA LEU A 35 -7.13 -12.25 23.17
C LEU A 35 -7.92 -13.19 22.25
N LEU A 36 -7.30 -14.24 21.70
CA LEU A 36 -7.96 -15.18 20.77
C LEU A 36 -9.14 -15.91 21.40
N GLU A 37 -9.10 -16.14 22.72
CA GLU A 37 -10.19 -16.79 23.46
C GLU A 37 -11.25 -15.78 23.98
N ARG A 38 -10.96 -14.47 23.89
CA ARG A 38 -11.77 -13.41 24.49
C ARG A 38 -12.59 -12.64 23.46
N MET A 39 -12.23 -12.71 22.18
CA MET A 39 -12.93 -11.97 21.13
C MET A 39 -12.86 -12.68 19.79
N ASP A 40 -13.85 -12.41 18.94
CA ASP A 40 -13.91 -12.88 17.57
C ASP A 40 -12.82 -12.19 16.73
N PHE A 41 -11.80 -12.94 16.34
CA PHE A 41 -10.65 -12.45 15.62
C PHE A 41 -10.97 -11.99 14.19
N ASP A 42 -11.86 -12.69 13.48
CA ASP A 42 -12.25 -12.31 12.13
C ASP A 42 -13.11 -11.04 12.15
N ARG A 43 -14.00 -10.91 13.13
CA ARG A 43 -14.74 -9.66 13.34
C ARG A 43 -13.81 -8.50 13.67
N PHE A 44 -12.78 -8.72 14.51
CA PHE A 44 -11.77 -7.69 14.80
C PHE A 44 -11.06 -7.23 13.54
N LEU A 45 -10.59 -8.14 12.69
CA LEU A 45 -9.88 -7.79 11.44
C LEU A 45 -10.77 -6.97 10.50
N ASN A 46 -12.01 -7.39 10.30
CA ASN A 46 -12.94 -6.66 9.45
C ASN A 46 -13.24 -5.25 9.99
N THR A 47 -13.40 -5.12 11.30
CA THR A 47 -13.62 -3.82 11.96
C THR A 47 -12.38 -2.93 11.84
N TYR A 48 -11.18 -3.51 12.06
CA TYR A 48 -9.92 -2.80 11.88
C TYR A 48 -9.73 -2.31 10.43
N GLU A 49 -9.95 -3.16 9.43
CA GLU A 49 -9.84 -2.77 8.02
C GLU A 49 -10.77 -1.59 7.69
N LYS A 50 -12.02 -1.63 8.13
CA LYS A 50 -13.02 -0.56 7.95
C LYS A 50 -12.52 0.76 8.52
N HIS A 51 -12.06 0.79 9.78
CA HIS A 51 -11.57 2.01 10.42
C HIS A 51 -10.24 2.48 9.82
N ASN A 52 -9.35 1.56 9.48
CA ASN A 52 -8.07 1.87 8.85
C ASN A 52 -8.28 2.54 7.48
N GLU A 53 -9.16 2.03 6.61
CA GLU A 53 -9.47 2.62 5.30
C GLU A 53 -10.09 4.03 5.44
N TYR A 54 -11.04 4.18 6.36
CA TYR A 54 -11.65 5.47 6.66
C TYR A 54 -10.61 6.51 7.12
N LEU A 55 -9.78 6.16 8.11
CA LEU A 55 -8.79 7.08 8.67
C LEU A 55 -7.67 7.43 7.69
N TRP A 56 -7.24 6.49 6.84
CA TRP A 56 -6.31 6.79 5.75
C TRP A 56 -6.91 7.76 4.75
N THR A 57 -8.22 7.66 4.48
CA THR A 57 -8.93 8.62 3.62
C THR A 57 -8.93 10.02 4.23
N GLU A 58 -9.20 10.15 5.52
CA GLU A 58 -9.17 11.45 6.22
C GLU A 58 -7.74 12.01 6.37
N TYR A 59 -6.75 11.13 6.57
CA TYR A 59 -5.33 11.52 6.57
C TYR A 59 -4.90 12.09 5.21
N ARG A 60 -5.28 11.44 4.11
CA ARG A 60 -5.01 11.95 2.74
C ARG A 60 -5.65 13.32 2.47
N LYS A 61 -6.75 13.64 3.14
CA LYS A 61 -7.39 14.96 3.07
C LYS A 61 -6.72 16.00 3.99
N GLY A 62 -5.67 15.65 4.71
CA GLY A 62 -4.98 16.53 5.65
C GLY A 62 -5.73 16.83 6.95
N LYS A 63 -6.77 16.04 7.28
CA LYS A 63 -7.64 16.27 8.44
C LYS A 63 -7.09 15.73 9.76
N MET A 64 -6.02 14.95 9.69
CA MET A 64 -5.39 14.38 10.89
C MET A 64 -3.89 14.21 10.74
N LYS A 65 -3.20 14.07 11.87
CA LYS A 65 -1.77 13.79 11.94
C LYS A 65 -1.51 12.26 11.97
N LYS A 66 -0.29 11.88 11.60
CA LYS A 66 0.21 10.48 11.58
C LYS A 66 -0.02 9.74 12.89
N ASP A 67 0.37 10.35 14.02
CA ASP A 67 0.26 9.70 15.33
C ASP A 67 -1.21 9.47 15.72
N HIS A 68 -2.09 10.43 15.41
CA HIS A 68 -3.51 10.27 15.63
C HIS A 68 -4.09 9.12 14.80
N LEU A 69 -3.76 9.02 13.50
CA LEU A 69 -4.19 7.89 12.67
C LEU A 69 -3.76 6.54 13.27
N ARG A 70 -2.52 6.45 13.76
CA ARG A 70 -1.95 5.21 14.32
C ARG A 70 -2.71 4.72 15.55
N THR A 71 -3.07 5.62 16.44
CA THR A 71 -3.75 5.30 17.68
C THR A 71 -5.25 5.14 17.46
N GLU A 72 -5.87 6.07 16.72
CA GLU A 72 -7.31 6.15 16.54
C GLU A 72 -7.91 4.90 15.90
N ARG A 73 -7.23 4.31 14.92
CA ARG A 73 -7.72 3.08 14.28
C ARG A 73 -7.88 1.92 15.27
N MET A 74 -7.02 1.83 16.28
CA MET A 74 -7.14 0.82 17.33
C MET A 74 -8.25 1.16 18.32
N ILE A 75 -8.33 2.42 18.75
CA ILE A 75 -9.37 2.91 19.64
C ILE A 75 -10.75 2.62 19.05
N LEU A 76 -11.00 3.06 17.82
CA LEU A 76 -12.28 2.84 17.15
C LEU A 76 -12.60 1.36 16.96
N THR A 77 -11.57 0.55 16.66
CA THR A 77 -11.77 -0.91 16.49
C THR A 77 -12.20 -1.55 17.80
N PHE A 78 -11.50 -1.32 18.90
CA PHE A 78 -11.86 -1.91 20.19
C PHE A 78 -13.18 -1.37 20.73
N GLN A 79 -13.49 -0.09 20.54
CA GLN A 79 -14.78 0.49 20.89
C GLN A 79 -15.95 -0.17 20.13
N GLU A 80 -15.83 -0.36 18.81
CA GLU A 80 -16.87 -1.05 18.01
C GLU A 80 -16.99 -2.54 18.38
N MET A 81 -15.90 -3.14 18.87
CA MET A 81 -15.93 -4.50 19.43
C MET A 81 -16.57 -4.59 20.83
N GLY A 82 -16.87 -3.44 21.45
CA GLY A 82 -17.43 -3.39 22.82
C GLY A 82 -16.41 -3.70 23.91
N ILE A 83 -15.12 -3.48 23.64
CA ILE A 83 -14.03 -3.70 24.60
C ILE A 83 -13.69 -2.37 25.26
N ASP A 84 -13.95 -2.30 26.56
CA ASP A 84 -13.68 -1.15 27.42
C ASP A 84 -12.39 -1.40 28.24
N ASP A 85 -11.26 -1.37 27.53
CA ASP A 85 -9.93 -1.49 28.12
C ASP A 85 -9.09 -0.31 27.61
N PRO A 86 -8.72 0.66 28.46
CA PRO A 86 -8.07 1.89 28.03
C PRO A 86 -6.66 1.69 27.49
N ASP A 87 -5.96 0.63 27.90
CA ASP A 87 -4.55 0.38 27.56
C ASP A 87 -4.41 -0.51 26.30
N LEU A 88 -5.39 -1.38 26.07
CA LEU A 88 -5.33 -2.39 25.02
C LEU A 88 -5.17 -1.80 23.60
N PRO A 89 -5.84 -0.68 23.21
CA PRO A 89 -5.63 -0.05 21.92
C PRO A 89 -4.19 0.41 21.70
N GLN A 90 -3.59 1.03 22.72
CA GLN A 90 -2.21 1.52 22.63
C GLN A 90 -1.23 0.34 22.53
N ILE A 91 -1.34 -0.65 23.41
CA ILE A 91 -0.48 -1.85 23.43
C ILE A 91 -0.55 -2.58 22.08
N THR A 92 -1.76 -2.83 21.59
CA THR A 92 -1.96 -3.53 20.32
C THR A 92 -1.43 -2.72 19.14
N GLY A 93 -1.64 -1.40 19.16
CA GLY A 93 -1.15 -0.49 18.13
C GLY A 93 0.38 -0.45 18.04
N ASP A 94 1.06 -0.36 19.18
CA ASP A 94 2.52 -0.33 19.25
C ASP A 94 3.13 -1.65 18.76
N LEU A 95 2.58 -2.77 19.19
CA LEU A 95 2.98 -4.09 18.71
C LEU A 95 2.76 -4.24 17.21
N TYR A 96 1.63 -3.79 16.71
CA TYR A 96 1.31 -3.86 15.27
C TYR A 96 2.29 -3.05 14.42
N ILE A 97 2.66 -1.83 14.83
CA ILE A 97 3.65 -1.00 14.12
C ILE A 97 5.04 -1.66 14.11
N GLN A 98 5.36 -2.44 15.14
CA GLN A 98 6.64 -3.15 15.23
C GLN A 98 6.64 -4.42 14.39
N GLU A 99 5.57 -5.21 14.40
CA GLU A 99 5.53 -6.57 13.86
C GLU A 99 5.03 -6.65 12.42
N ALA A 100 3.98 -5.90 12.06
CA ALA A 100 3.41 -5.99 10.72
C ALA A 100 4.42 -5.71 9.60
N PRO A 101 5.33 -4.71 9.71
CA PRO A 101 6.33 -4.46 8.67
C PRO A 101 7.39 -5.54 8.52
N GLN A 102 7.46 -6.50 9.44
CA GLN A 102 8.37 -7.65 9.37
C GLN A 102 7.77 -8.83 8.61
N LYS A 103 6.47 -8.78 8.32
CA LYS A 103 5.79 -9.79 7.53
C LYS A 103 6.14 -9.63 6.05
N ALA A 104 6.21 -10.75 5.32
CA ALA A 104 6.75 -10.81 3.97
C ALA A 104 5.76 -11.37 2.94
N ASN A 105 4.46 -11.45 3.26
CA ASN A 105 3.47 -11.93 2.32
C ASN A 105 3.31 -10.93 1.17
N LEU A 106 3.63 -11.38 -0.03
CA LEU A 106 3.41 -10.67 -1.29
C LEU A 106 2.24 -11.29 -2.05
N PHE A 107 1.64 -10.53 -2.95
CA PHE A 107 0.71 -11.13 -3.89
C PHE A 107 1.39 -12.21 -4.74
N PRO A 108 0.65 -13.26 -5.14
CA PRO A 108 1.21 -14.35 -5.95
C PRO A 108 1.90 -13.84 -7.23
N GLY A 109 3.09 -14.36 -7.52
CA GLY A 109 3.83 -14.05 -8.73
C GLY A 109 4.59 -12.72 -8.73
N VAL A 110 4.64 -11.98 -7.61
CA VAL A 110 5.34 -10.68 -7.54
C VAL A 110 6.82 -10.81 -7.86
N HIS A 111 7.55 -11.70 -7.21
CA HIS A 111 8.99 -11.85 -7.44
C HIS A 111 9.33 -12.25 -8.87
N GLU A 112 8.59 -13.20 -9.43
CA GLU A 112 8.77 -13.67 -10.79
C GLU A 112 8.48 -12.59 -11.83
N THR A 113 7.43 -11.80 -11.58
CA THR A 113 7.04 -10.70 -12.46
C THR A 113 8.04 -9.56 -12.38
N LEU A 114 8.46 -9.15 -11.18
CA LEU A 114 9.46 -8.09 -11.02
C LEU A 114 10.81 -8.48 -11.61
N LYS A 115 11.22 -9.74 -11.49
CA LYS A 115 12.44 -10.24 -12.13
C LYS A 115 12.35 -10.13 -13.65
N TYR A 116 11.25 -10.59 -14.26
CA TYR A 116 11.01 -10.47 -15.69
C TYR A 116 11.00 -9.02 -16.19
N LEU A 117 10.30 -8.13 -15.49
CA LEU A 117 10.22 -6.71 -15.86
C LEU A 117 11.55 -5.99 -15.69
N GLY A 118 12.33 -6.34 -14.66
CA GLY A 118 13.63 -5.73 -14.37
C GLY A 118 14.68 -5.91 -15.47
N GLU A 119 14.51 -6.86 -16.38
CA GLU A 119 15.39 -7.03 -17.55
C GLU A 119 15.21 -5.93 -18.61
N ARG A 120 14.05 -5.25 -18.61
CA ARG A 120 13.66 -4.29 -19.66
C ARG A 120 13.32 -2.91 -19.15
N TYR A 121 12.87 -2.79 -17.90
CA TYR A 121 12.33 -1.55 -17.35
C TYR A 121 13.07 -1.13 -16.09
N LYS A 122 13.18 0.19 -15.88
CA LYS A 122 13.57 0.74 -14.58
C LYS A 122 12.34 0.81 -13.69
N MET A 123 12.42 0.23 -12.49
CA MET A 123 11.29 0.13 -11.58
C MET A 123 11.49 0.99 -10.34
N TYR A 124 10.39 1.56 -9.84
CA TYR A 124 10.34 2.46 -8.70
C TYR A 124 9.12 2.19 -7.85
N ILE A 125 9.20 2.46 -6.56
CA ILE A 125 8.04 2.44 -5.67
C ILE A 125 7.56 3.87 -5.44
N LEU A 126 6.23 4.10 -5.53
CA LEU A 126 5.52 5.31 -5.13
C LEU A 126 4.52 4.98 -4.02
N THR A 127 4.77 5.39 -2.78
CA THR A 127 3.92 5.02 -1.65
C THR A 127 3.52 6.21 -0.77
N ASN A 128 2.27 6.17 -0.28
CA ASN A 128 1.75 7.10 0.73
C ASN A 128 2.04 6.62 2.17
N GLY A 129 2.54 5.40 2.33
CA GLY A 129 2.87 4.84 3.63
C GLY A 129 4.03 5.56 4.33
N PHE A 130 4.10 5.40 5.65
CA PHE A 130 5.10 6.06 6.48
C PHE A 130 6.50 5.49 6.24
N SER A 131 7.48 6.36 6.07
CA SER A 131 8.82 6.03 5.56
C SER A 131 9.50 4.90 6.34
N GLU A 132 9.46 4.94 7.66
CA GLU A 132 10.08 3.92 8.52
C GLU A 132 9.39 2.55 8.46
N VAL A 133 8.09 2.55 8.12
CA VAL A 133 7.30 1.32 7.95
C VAL A 133 7.58 0.71 6.58
N GLN A 134 7.54 1.53 5.52
CA GLN A 134 7.73 1.07 4.14
C GLN A 134 9.11 0.49 3.89
N LEU A 135 10.16 1.11 4.44
CA LEU A 135 11.53 0.56 4.32
C LEU A 135 11.65 -0.84 4.94
N ARG A 136 11.01 -1.07 6.10
CA ARG A 136 11.01 -2.41 6.71
C ARG A 136 10.27 -3.43 5.84
N LYS A 137 9.06 -3.08 5.33
CA LYS A 137 8.30 -3.97 4.43
C LYS A 137 9.10 -4.36 3.19
N ILE A 138 9.74 -3.38 2.54
CA ILE A 138 10.56 -3.59 1.35
C ILE A 138 11.72 -4.54 1.66
N ASN A 139 12.39 -4.35 2.80
CA ASN A 139 13.51 -5.19 3.20
C ASN A 139 13.10 -6.60 3.61
N SER A 140 12.07 -6.73 4.45
CA SER A 140 11.59 -8.05 4.90
C SER A 140 11.00 -8.90 3.77
N SER A 141 10.48 -8.25 2.71
CA SER A 141 9.95 -8.92 1.53
C SER A 141 10.98 -9.10 0.39
N ASN A 142 12.27 -8.76 0.62
CA ASN A 142 13.33 -8.83 -0.39
C ASN A 142 13.03 -8.06 -1.69
N LEU A 143 12.23 -6.99 -1.60
CA LEU A 143 11.86 -6.17 -2.76
C LEU A 143 12.93 -5.16 -3.16
N GLN A 144 13.86 -4.79 -2.27
CA GLN A 144 14.86 -3.75 -2.49
C GLN A 144 15.75 -4.01 -3.72
N THR A 145 15.91 -5.27 -4.14
CA THR A 145 16.77 -5.65 -5.27
C THR A 145 16.18 -5.30 -6.64
N TYR A 146 14.86 -5.07 -6.71
CA TYR A 146 14.16 -4.79 -7.97
C TYR A 146 14.03 -3.29 -8.27
N PHE A 147 14.07 -2.45 -7.24
CA PHE A 147 13.71 -1.06 -7.38
C PHE A 147 14.91 -0.12 -7.33
N THR A 148 15.04 0.71 -8.35
CA THR A 148 16.11 1.72 -8.43
C THR A 148 15.94 2.81 -7.37
N LYS A 149 14.68 3.17 -7.03
CA LYS A 149 14.37 4.22 -6.06
C LYS A 149 12.99 4.02 -5.45
N VAL A 150 12.82 4.47 -4.21
CA VAL A 150 11.54 4.51 -3.50
C VAL A 150 11.18 5.96 -3.25
N PHE A 151 9.99 6.36 -3.66
CA PHE A 151 9.42 7.68 -3.40
C PHE A 151 8.35 7.54 -2.31
N MET A 152 8.58 8.15 -1.18
CA MET A 152 7.69 8.15 -0.03
C MET A 152 7.09 9.55 0.16
N ALA A 153 5.78 9.63 0.36
CA ALA A 153 5.05 10.89 0.47
C ALA A 153 5.65 11.84 1.53
N GLU A 154 6.04 11.30 2.68
CA GLU A 154 6.67 12.09 3.75
C GLU A 154 7.98 12.77 3.33
N MET A 155 8.78 12.12 2.47
CA MET A 155 10.06 12.65 2.01
C MET A 155 9.90 13.66 0.86
N VAL A 156 8.87 13.47 0.05
CA VAL A 156 8.59 14.32 -1.11
C VAL A 156 7.79 15.56 -0.74
N GLY A 157 6.99 15.50 0.34
CA GLY A 157 6.11 16.58 0.78
C GLY A 157 4.77 16.64 0.03
N TYR A 158 4.52 15.69 -0.86
CA TYR A 158 3.26 15.48 -1.55
C TYR A 158 2.88 14.00 -1.50
N GLN A 159 1.60 13.69 -1.57
CA GLN A 159 1.09 12.31 -1.55
C GLN A 159 0.12 12.06 -2.70
N LYS A 160 -0.01 10.81 -3.14
CA LYS A 160 -1.03 10.41 -4.11
C LYS A 160 -2.44 10.71 -3.54
N PRO A 161 -3.38 11.26 -4.30
CA PRO A 161 -3.41 11.47 -5.76
C PRO A 161 -2.87 12.83 -6.24
N ASP A 162 -2.17 13.61 -5.41
CA ASP A 162 -1.63 14.91 -5.86
C ASP A 162 -0.66 14.71 -7.04
N ARG A 163 -0.97 15.35 -8.19
CA ARG A 163 -0.15 15.26 -9.40
C ARG A 163 1.32 15.65 -9.17
N ARG A 164 1.59 16.53 -8.20
CA ARG A 164 2.95 16.98 -7.86
C ARG A 164 3.83 15.85 -7.34
N PHE A 165 3.25 14.83 -6.70
CA PHE A 165 3.99 13.65 -6.28
C PHE A 165 4.51 12.85 -7.48
N PHE A 166 3.65 12.60 -8.48
CA PHE A 166 4.03 11.92 -9.72
C PHE A 166 5.03 12.74 -10.53
N GLU A 167 4.79 14.05 -10.68
CA GLU A 167 5.70 14.97 -11.40
C GLU A 167 7.09 15.01 -10.76
N TYR A 168 7.15 15.04 -9.42
CA TYR A 168 8.42 14.93 -8.69
C TYR A 168 9.15 13.63 -8.99
N ALA A 169 8.44 12.50 -8.94
CA ALA A 169 9.02 11.18 -9.20
C ALA A 169 9.55 11.08 -10.64
N ILE A 170 8.74 11.47 -11.63
CA ILE A 170 9.11 11.47 -13.06
C ILE A 170 10.35 12.34 -13.30
N LYS A 171 10.36 13.58 -12.78
CA LYS A 171 11.49 14.51 -12.91
C LYS A 171 12.75 13.96 -12.23
N SER A 172 12.60 13.33 -11.05
CA SER A 172 13.74 12.77 -10.29
C SER A 172 14.45 11.63 -10.99
N VAL A 173 13.80 10.97 -11.95
CA VAL A 173 14.37 9.87 -12.74
C VAL A 173 14.66 10.28 -14.19
N HIS A 174 14.53 11.58 -14.50
CA HIS A 174 14.75 12.15 -15.84
C HIS A 174 13.92 11.47 -16.92
N ALA A 175 12.69 11.08 -16.60
CA ALA A 175 11.78 10.41 -17.52
C ALA A 175 10.83 11.39 -18.23
N HIS A 176 10.28 10.98 -19.37
CA HIS A 176 9.14 11.63 -20.00
C HIS A 176 7.84 10.92 -19.61
N LYS A 177 6.73 11.67 -19.47
CA LYS A 177 5.43 11.13 -19.04
C LYS A 177 4.95 9.96 -19.90
N ASN A 178 5.14 10.04 -21.21
CA ASN A 178 4.74 9.00 -22.17
C ASN A 178 5.60 7.72 -22.11
N GLU A 179 6.69 7.72 -21.35
CA GLU A 179 7.55 6.57 -21.09
C GLU A 179 7.27 5.95 -19.72
N CYS A 180 6.31 6.49 -18.98
CA CYS A 180 5.99 6.11 -17.60
C CYS A 180 4.66 5.37 -17.52
N LEU A 181 4.60 4.37 -16.62
CA LEU A 181 3.41 3.61 -16.32
C LEU A 181 3.28 3.48 -14.80
N MET A 182 2.09 3.77 -14.24
CA MET A 182 1.77 3.55 -12.84
C MET A 182 1.01 2.23 -12.68
N ILE A 183 1.41 1.40 -11.73
CA ILE A 183 0.75 0.14 -11.38
C ILE A 183 0.31 0.26 -9.91
N GLY A 184 -0.98 0.12 -9.61
CA GLY A 184 -1.50 0.25 -8.27
C GLY A 184 -2.92 -0.25 -8.10
N ASP A 185 -3.37 -0.42 -6.83
CA ASP A 185 -4.68 -0.95 -6.46
C ASP A 185 -5.70 0.12 -6.01
N ASP A 186 -5.25 1.33 -5.70
CA ASP A 186 -6.14 2.39 -5.22
C ASP A 186 -6.67 3.23 -6.40
N PRO A 187 -8.01 3.15 -6.72
CA PRO A 187 -8.59 3.88 -7.86
C PRO A 187 -8.44 5.40 -7.76
N GLU A 188 -8.39 5.96 -6.54
CA GLU A 188 -8.20 7.39 -6.32
C GLU A 188 -6.72 7.79 -6.27
N ALA A 189 -5.95 7.13 -5.40
CA ALA A 189 -4.57 7.52 -5.17
C ALA A 189 -3.68 7.20 -6.36
N ASP A 190 -3.75 5.98 -6.89
CA ASP A 190 -2.85 5.51 -7.94
C ASP A 190 -3.38 5.85 -9.32
N ILE A 191 -4.61 5.43 -9.62
CA ILE A 191 -5.14 5.44 -10.97
C ILE A 191 -5.54 6.87 -11.37
N ARG A 192 -6.43 7.50 -10.59
CA ARG A 192 -6.82 8.88 -10.86
C ARG A 192 -5.66 9.86 -10.69
N GLY A 193 -4.77 9.63 -9.71
CA GLY A 193 -3.59 10.46 -9.51
C GLY A 193 -2.64 10.43 -10.71
N ALA A 194 -2.33 9.25 -11.23
CA ALA A 194 -1.51 9.05 -12.42
C ALA A 194 -2.17 9.62 -13.69
N TYR A 195 -3.48 9.41 -13.85
CA TYR A 195 -4.24 10.01 -14.96
C TYR A 195 -4.11 11.53 -14.97
N HIS A 196 -4.30 12.21 -13.84
CA HIS A 196 -4.14 13.67 -13.74
C HIS A 196 -2.70 14.15 -13.94
N ALA A 197 -1.72 13.29 -13.66
CA ALA A 197 -0.32 13.55 -13.96
C ALA A 197 0.02 13.34 -15.44
N GLY A 198 -0.87 12.73 -16.22
CA GLY A 198 -0.71 12.46 -17.65
C GLY A 198 0.18 11.26 -17.94
N ILE A 199 0.17 10.24 -17.07
CA ILE A 199 0.83 8.95 -17.28
C ILE A 199 -0.21 7.84 -17.37
N ASP A 200 0.09 6.77 -18.09
CA ASP A 200 -0.77 5.61 -18.25
C ASP A 200 -0.83 4.80 -16.94
N GLN A 201 -1.88 3.99 -16.79
CA GLN A 201 -2.15 3.25 -15.55
C GLN A 201 -2.48 1.79 -15.81
N VAL A 202 -1.99 0.93 -14.92
CA VAL A 202 -2.49 -0.44 -14.73
C VAL A 202 -3.19 -0.51 -13.38
N TYR A 203 -4.48 -0.76 -13.41
CA TYR A 203 -5.27 -0.95 -12.21
C TYR A 203 -5.21 -2.42 -11.77
N PHE A 204 -4.53 -2.69 -10.66
CA PHE A 204 -4.50 -4.00 -10.02
C PHE A 204 -5.74 -4.16 -9.16
N ASN A 205 -6.76 -4.84 -9.70
CA ASN A 205 -8.11 -4.89 -9.12
C ASN A 205 -8.55 -6.31 -8.76
N THR A 206 -8.02 -6.85 -7.69
CA THR A 206 -8.40 -8.17 -7.16
C THR A 206 -9.77 -8.20 -6.48
N GLY A 207 -10.31 -7.03 -6.12
CA GLY A 207 -11.55 -6.89 -5.36
C GLY A 207 -12.75 -6.41 -6.17
N ASN A 208 -12.65 -6.30 -7.51
CA ASN A 208 -13.68 -5.75 -8.38
C ASN A 208 -14.22 -4.38 -7.94
N LYS A 209 -13.32 -3.54 -7.39
CA LYS A 209 -13.69 -2.18 -6.97
C LYS A 209 -13.95 -1.30 -8.20
N PRO A 210 -14.99 -0.45 -8.18
CA PRO A 210 -15.24 0.49 -9.28
C PRO A 210 -14.14 1.54 -9.35
N CYS A 211 -13.82 1.97 -10.58
CA CYS A 211 -12.92 3.09 -10.84
C CYS A 211 -13.70 4.19 -11.58
N ALA A 212 -13.58 5.44 -11.13
CA ALA A 212 -14.32 6.57 -11.72
C ALA A 212 -13.78 6.98 -13.10
N ILE A 213 -12.59 6.59 -13.44
CA ILE A 213 -11.98 6.78 -14.75
C ILE A 213 -11.71 5.42 -15.39
N GLU A 214 -11.58 5.37 -16.71
CA GLU A 214 -11.17 4.17 -17.43
C GLU A 214 -9.64 4.06 -17.39
N PRO A 215 -9.06 3.05 -16.70
CA PRO A 215 -7.61 2.84 -16.69
C PRO A 215 -7.13 2.37 -18.05
N THR A 216 -5.84 2.55 -18.34
CA THR A 216 -5.24 2.02 -19.58
C THR A 216 -5.34 0.50 -19.64
N TRP A 217 -5.12 -0.17 -18.52
CA TRP A 217 -5.34 -1.62 -18.33
C TRP A 217 -5.89 -1.91 -16.94
N VAL A 218 -6.62 -3.02 -16.85
CA VAL A 218 -7.07 -3.61 -15.58
C VAL A 218 -6.54 -5.04 -15.54
N ILE A 219 -5.94 -5.41 -14.41
CA ILE A 219 -5.44 -6.76 -14.16
C ILE A 219 -5.91 -7.23 -12.77
N ASP A 220 -6.03 -8.53 -12.59
CA ASP A 220 -6.38 -9.19 -11.33
C ASP A 220 -5.23 -10.02 -10.74
N SER A 221 -4.14 -10.18 -11.48
CA SER A 221 -2.94 -10.90 -11.06
C SER A 221 -1.66 -10.20 -11.50
N MET A 222 -0.58 -10.31 -10.71
CA MET A 222 0.72 -9.75 -11.09
C MET A 222 1.29 -10.40 -12.36
N ALA A 223 0.98 -11.67 -12.60
CA ALA A 223 1.44 -12.38 -13.79
C ALA A 223 0.93 -11.75 -15.09
N ALA A 224 -0.28 -11.17 -15.07
CA ALA A 224 -0.87 -10.50 -16.24
C ALA A 224 -0.07 -9.29 -16.75
N LEU A 225 0.80 -8.71 -15.92
CA LEU A 225 1.73 -7.66 -16.39
C LEU A 225 2.66 -8.13 -17.50
N ARG A 226 2.99 -9.42 -17.55
CA ARG A 226 3.87 -9.98 -18.59
C ARG A 226 3.20 -10.07 -19.97
N ASP A 227 1.87 -10.04 -20.00
CA ASP A 227 1.10 -10.06 -21.24
C ASP A 227 0.93 -8.65 -21.82
N ILE A 228 1.12 -7.62 -20.97
CA ILE A 228 0.98 -6.22 -21.33
C ILE A 228 2.35 -5.58 -21.65
N LEU A 229 3.41 -6.05 -20.98
CA LEU A 229 4.76 -5.50 -20.99
C LEU A 229 5.80 -6.52 -21.44
#